data_826957c0b915c6cac04b676512c19cb5
#
_entry.id   826957c0b915c6cac04b676512c19cb5
#
_cell.length_a   1.000
_cell.length_b   1.000
_cell.length_c   1.000
_cell.angle_alpha   90.00
_cell.angle_beta   90.00
_cell.angle_gamma   90.00
#
_symmetry.space_group_name_H-M   'P 1'
#
loop_
_entity.id
_entity.type
_entity.pdbx_description
1 polymer ?
#
loop_
_entity_poly.entity_id
_entity_poly.type
_entity_poly.pdbx_seq_one_letter_code
_entity_poly.pdbx_strand_id
1 'polypeptide(L)'
;SFKVDTALIVAEERLQLADRLGEEYVNQGLMNLADALNKIGKHENALNVLDRVKRTGAVRKDTYFYYLYHTTYLSCYNDETEASRKRLFMRQIKAYKDTLIAISDPNTASYVTNQCGRLGLQGKWDEAIRILTGYYEHCTDTNPDKARVEYLLAELYLGKRDIQQAKHFLIRASITDIANAKKVYMSLQQLAILLFQEGDIARAYNYISCSLEDVSFGKARYRIIDIAEYLPIIKAANDSRIKADR
;
A
#
# COMPACT_ATOMS: atom_id res chain seq x y z
N SER A 1 9.78 7.73 13.24
CA SER A 1 9.68 7.91 11.79
C SER A 1 10.83 7.19 11.12
N PHE A 2 10.51 6.22 10.32
CA PHE A 2 11.49 5.39 9.63
C PHE A 2 12.01 6.16 8.41
N LYS A 3 13.24 6.62 8.45
CA LYS A 3 13.94 7.09 7.26
C LYS A 3 14.30 5.85 6.45
N VAL A 4 13.77 5.72 5.23
CA VAL A 4 13.92 4.50 4.41
C VAL A 4 15.39 4.20 4.08
N ASP A 5 16.22 5.23 3.89
CA ASP A 5 17.67 5.06 3.69
C ASP A 5 18.34 4.40 4.91
N THR A 6 17.94 4.80 6.14
CA THR A 6 18.41 4.17 7.37
C THR A 6 17.95 2.72 7.48
N ALA A 7 16.72 2.42 7.02
CA ALA A 7 16.22 1.05 7.02
C ALA A 7 17.03 0.14 6.08
N LEU A 8 17.47 0.64 4.93
CA LEU A 8 18.32 -0.10 4.01
C LEU A 8 19.67 -0.43 4.65
N ILE A 9 20.34 0.56 5.22
CA ILE A 9 21.64 0.37 5.91
C ILE A 9 21.50 -0.66 7.03
N VAL A 10 20.48 -0.51 7.89
CA VAL A 10 20.25 -1.46 8.99
C VAL A 10 19.91 -2.86 8.47
N ALA A 11 19.18 -2.99 7.36
CA ALA A 11 18.87 -4.30 6.78
C ALA A 11 20.13 -4.99 6.21
N GLU A 12 21.03 -4.24 5.58
CA GLU A 12 22.31 -4.75 5.08
C GLU A 12 23.23 -5.19 6.23
N GLU A 13 23.37 -4.37 7.28
CA GLU A 13 24.15 -4.71 8.48
C GLU A 13 23.59 -5.96 9.19
N ARG A 14 22.27 -6.04 9.35
CA ARG A 14 21.62 -7.23 9.93
C ARG A 14 21.86 -8.49 9.11
N LEU A 15 21.83 -8.40 7.77
CA LEU A 15 22.11 -9.53 6.91
C LEU A 15 23.55 -10.02 7.06
N GLN A 16 24.53 -9.11 7.17
CA GLN A 16 25.93 -9.47 7.42
C GLN A 16 26.12 -10.18 8.77
N LEU A 17 25.39 -9.75 9.81
CA LEU A 17 25.43 -10.40 11.11
C LEU A 17 24.70 -11.75 11.11
N ALA A 18 23.63 -11.88 10.34
CA ALA A 18 22.79 -13.07 10.25
C ALA A 18 23.55 -14.30 9.73
N ASP A 19 24.55 -14.11 8.86
CA ASP A 19 25.40 -15.19 8.33
C ASP A 19 26.11 -15.98 9.45
N ARG A 20 26.32 -15.35 10.61
CA ARG A 20 26.96 -15.97 11.78
C ARG A 20 25.98 -16.70 12.70
N LEU A 21 24.67 -16.43 12.55
CA LEU A 21 23.61 -16.89 13.46
C LEU A 21 22.82 -18.08 12.90
N GLY A 22 22.89 -18.33 11.60
CA GLY A 22 22.24 -19.45 10.95
C GLY A 22 21.17 -19.06 9.92
N GLU A 23 20.68 -20.06 9.18
CA GLU A 23 19.85 -19.91 8.00
C GLU A 23 18.54 -19.16 8.24
N GLU A 24 17.91 -19.33 9.40
CA GLU A 24 16.66 -18.64 9.74
C GLU A 24 16.88 -17.12 9.82
N TYR A 25 17.98 -16.69 10.44
CA TYR A 25 18.34 -15.28 10.53
C TYR A 25 18.72 -14.70 9.18
N VAL A 26 19.40 -15.49 8.33
CA VAL A 26 19.70 -15.09 6.95
C VAL A 26 18.42 -14.87 6.15
N ASN A 27 17.45 -15.79 6.23
CA ASN A 27 16.16 -15.65 5.57
C ASN A 27 15.41 -14.39 6.04
N GLN A 28 15.37 -14.13 7.35
CA GLN A 28 14.76 -12.93 7.90
C GLN A 28 15.51 -11.66 7.45
N GLY A 29 16.83 -11.69 7.42
CA GLY A 29 17.67 -10.58 6.91
C GLY A 29 17.39 -10.28 5.44
N LEU A 30 17.29 -11.30 4.60
CA LEU A 30 16.93 -11.17 3.18
C LEU A 30 15.53 -10.58 3.00
N MET A 31 14.53 -11.04 3.75
CA MET A 31 13.18 -10.48 3.70
C MET A 31 13.15 -9.01 4.10
N ASN A 32 13.86 -8.63 5.17
CA ASN A 32 13.94 -7.22 5.60
C ASN A 32 14.65 -6.35 4.57
N LEU A 33 15.71 -6.86 3.94
CA LEU A 33 16.42 -6.16 2.87
C LEU A 33 15.52 -5.95 1.64
N ALA A 34 14.77 -6.98 1.25
CA ALA A 34 13.83 -6.88 0.14
C ALA A 34 12.72 -5.85 0.41
N ASP A 35 12.17 -5.80 1.63
CA ASP A 35 11.19 -4.79 2.03
C ASP A 35 11.77 -3.36 1.92
N ALA A 36 13.00 -3.16 2.42
CA ALA A 36 13.69 -1.87 2.32
C ALA A 36 13.94 -1.47 0.86
N LEU A 37 14.41 -2.39 0.02
CA LEU A 37 14.62 -2.17 -1.41
C LEU A 37 13.32 -1.81 -2.13
N ASN A 38 12.23 -2.52 -1.84
CA ASN A 38 10.92 -2.22 -2.42
C ASN A 38 10.46 -0.79 -2.04
N LYS A 39 10.64 -0.39 -0.79
CA LYS A 39 10.28 0.95 -0.29
C LYS A 39 11.07 2.10 -0.88
N ILE A 40 12.27 1.85 -1.40
CA ILE A 40 13.07 2.86 -2.13
C ILE A 40 12.89 2.82 -3.65
N GLY A 41 11.96 2.00 -4.16
CA GLY A 41 11.67 1.88 -5.59
C GLY A 41 12.61 0.94 -6.36
N LYS A 42 13.47 0.16 -5.67
CA LYS A 42 14.35 -0.83 -6.30
C LYS A 42 13.66 -2.21 -6.37
N HIS A 43 12.54 -2.27 -7.09
CA HIS A 43 11.63 -3.42 -7.08
C HIS A 43 12.26 -4.69 -7.66
N GLU A 44 13.01 -4.60 -8.77
CA GLU A 44 13.71 -5.75 -9.36
C GLU A 44 14.80 -6.30 -8.41
N ASN A 45 15.53 -5.41 -7.74
CA ASN A 45 16.51 -5.83 -6.74
C ASN A 45 15.84 -6.53 -5.55
N ALA A 46 14.66 -6.06 -5.13
CA ALA A 46 13.89 -6.69 -4.07
C ALA A 46 13.47 -8.11 -4.46
N LEU A 47 13.00 -8.34 -5.70
CA LEU A 47 12.68 -9.68 -6.20
C LEU A 47 13.92 -10.59 -6.20
N ASN A 48 15.05 -10.08 -6.71
CA ASN A 48 16.31 -10.85 -6.72
C ASN A 48 16.77 -11.25 -5.32
N VAL A 49 16.54 -10.40 -4.31
CA VAL A 49 16.83 -10.71 -2.90
C VAL A 49 15.86 -11.75 -2.36
N LEU A 50 14.55 -11.63 -2.66
CA LEU A 50 13.54 -12.61 -2.24
C LEU A 50 13.79 -14.00 -2.83
N ASP A 51 14.29 -14.08 -4.06
CA ASP A 51 14.62 -15.35 -4.71
C ASP A 51 15.80 -16.11 -4.02
N ARG A 52 16.59 -15.40 -3.21
CA ARG A 52 17.66 -16.01 -2.39
C ARG A 52 17.16 -16.60 -1.08
N VAL A 53 15.93 -16.26 -0.66
CA VAL A 53 15.33 -16.81 0.57
C VAL A 53 15.10 -18.30 0.41
N LYS A 54 15.69 -19.11 1.29
CA LYS A 54 15.50 -20.55 1.26
C LYS A 54 14.12 -20.92 1.76
N ARG A 55 13.35 -21.62 0.94
CA ARG A 55 11.97 -22.02 1.22
C ARG A 55 11.89 -23.20 2.17
N THR A 56 12.30 -23.00 3.42
CA THR A 56 12.15 -23.98 4.52
C THR A 56 10.67 -24.22 4.84
N GLY A 57 10.38 -25.23 5.68
CA GLY A 57 9.00 -25.48 6.13
C GLY A 57 8.37 -24.28 6.85
N ALA A 58 9.16 -23.50 7.60
CA ALA A 58 8.72 -22.29 8.27
C ALA A 58 8.41 -21.17 7.24
N VAL A 59 9.31 -20.91 6.28
CA VAL A 59 9.11 -19.88 5.23
C VAL A 59 7.91 -20.19 4.33
N ARG A 60 7.61 -21.46 4.07
CA ARG A 60 6.42 -21.86 3.29
C ARG A 60 5.10 -21.50 3.96
N LYS A 61 5.10 -21.25 5.26
CA LYS A 61 3.95 -20.82 6.07
C LYS A 61 4.04 -19.34 6.47
N ASP A 62 5.10 -18.65 6.09
CA ASP A 62 5.34 -17.26 6.46
C ASP A 62 4.54 -16.32 5.56
N THR A 63 3.49 -15.74 6.13
CA THR A 63 2.65 -14.75 5.45
C THR A 63 3.44 -13.50 5.04
N TYR A 64 4.47 -13.11 5.80
CA TYR A 64 5.31 -11.95 5.50
C TYR A 64 6.13 -12.18 4.22
N PHE A 65 6.69 -13.38 4.02
CA PHE A 65 7.41 -13.74 2.81
C PHE A 65 6.55 -13.57 1.54
N TYR A 66 5.34 -14.13 1.54
CA TYR A 66 4.43 -14.01 0.40
C TYR A 66 3.84 -12.61 0.23
N TYR A 67 3.65 -11.88 1.33
CA TYR A 67 3.27 -10.47 1.30
C TYR A 67 4.32 -9.61 0.59
N LEU A 68 5.61 -9.85 0.84
CA LEU A 68 6.69 -9.12 0.17
C LEU A 68 6.68 -9.36 -1.34
N TYR A 69 6.53 -10.60 -1.80
CA TYR A 69 6.39 -10.87 -3.23
C TYR A 69 5.16 -10.17 -3.83
N HIS A 70 4.02 -10.30 -3.16
CA HIS A 70 2.78 -9.67 -3.61
C HIS A 70 2.93 -8.15 -3.77
N THR A 71 3.47 -7.47 -2.76
CA THR A 71 3.62 -6.01 -2.79
C THR A 71 4.71 -5.57 -3.77
N THR A 72 5.79 -6.32 -3.91
CA THR A 72 6.86 -5.99 -4.86
C THR A 72 6.37 -6.16 -6.31
N TYR A 73 5.64 -7.23 -6.63
CA TYR A 73 5.03 -7.36 -7.96
C TYR A 73 3.97 -6.31 -8.24
N LEU A 74 3.22 -5.86 -7.22
CA LEU A 74 2.27 -4.75 -7.37
C LEU A 74 3.00 -3.44 -7.69
N SER A 75 4.12 -3.17 -7.04
CA SER A 75 4.97 -2.01 -7.35
C SER A 75 5.54 -2.10 -8.77
N CYS A 76 6.07 -3.27 -9.17
CA CYS A 76 6.52 -3.49 -10.55
C CYS A 76 5.39 -3.27 -11.58
N TYR A 77 4.17 -3.70 -11.27
CA TYR A 77 3.01 -3.51 -12.14
C TYR A 77 2.66 -2.02 -12.33
N ASN A 78 2.73 -1.26 -11.25
CA ASN A 78 2.42 0.17 -11.29
C ASN A 78 3.46 0.96 -12.09
N ASP A 79 4.74 0.61 -11.96
CA ASP A 79 5.85 1.30 -12.65
C ASP A 79 6.00 0.87 -14.11
N GLU A 80 5.40 -0.26 -14.50
CA GLU A 80 5.55 -0.83 -15.84
C GLU A 80 4.66 -0.12 -16.86
N THR A 81 5.17 0.10 -18.05
CA THR A 81 4.41 0.68 -19.18
C THR A 81 4.04 -0.37 -20.24
N GLU A 82 4.81 -1.44 -20.35
CA GLU A 82 4.59 -2.48 -21.36
C GLU A 82 3.44 -3.43 -20.95
N ALA A 83 2.42 -3.52 -21.79
CA ALA A 83 1.22 -4.31 -21.51
C ALA A 83 1.49 -5.82 -21.33
N SER A 84 2.50 -6.37 -22.01
CA SER A 84 2.89 -7.78 -21.88
C SER A 84 3.46 -8.07 -20.48
N ARG A 85 4.37 -7.23 -20.00
CA ARG A 85 4.96 -7.33 -18.67
C ARG A 85 3.93 -7.06 -17.57
N LYS A 86 3.03 -6.09 -17.75
CA LYS A 86 1.90 -5.88 -16.84
C LYS A 86 1.04 -7.14 -16.66
N ARG A 87 0.73 -7.85 -17.76
CA ARG A 87 -0.02 -9.12 -17.67
C ARG A 87 0.73 -10.18 -16.86
N LEU A 88 2.05 -10.26 -17.02
CA LEU A 88 2.89 -11.19 -16.25
C LEU A 88 2.85 -10.85 -14.77
N PHE A 89 3.09 -9.58 -14.41
CA PHE A 89 3.04 -9.14 -13.01
C PHE A 89 1.66 -9.36 -12.38
N MET A 90 0.58 -9.06 -13.10
CA MET A 90 -0.78 -9.32 -12.62
C MET A 90 -1.03 -10.80 -12.32
N ARG A 91 -0.45 -11.71 -13.11
CA ARG A 91 -0.53 -13.16 -12.83
C ARG A 91 0.17 -13.49 -11.50
N GLN A 92 1.36 -12.94 -11.26
CA GLN A 92 2.10 -13.14 -10.01
C GLN A 92 1.35 -12.54 -8.81
N ILE A 93 0.82 -11.32 -8.95
CA ILE A 93 0.02 -10.65 -7.91
C ILE A 93 -1.15 -11.56 -7.48
N LYS A 94 -1.89 -12.11 -8.44
CA LYS A 94 -3.01 -13.03 -8.16
C LYS A 94 -2.53 -14.30 -7.46
N ALA A 95 -1.47 -14.94 -7.96
CA ALA A 95 -0.95 -16.17 -7.39
C ALA A 95 -0.47 -16.00 -5.94
N TYR A 96 0.28 -14.93 -5.65
CA TYR A 96 0.73 -14.66 -4.29
C TYR A 96 -0.42 -14.25 -3.36
N LYS A 97 -1.43 -13.55 -3.87
CA LYS A 97 -2.65 -13.25 -3.11
C LYS A 97 -3.42 -14.53 -2.75
N ASP A 98 -3.57 -15.46 -3.68
CA ASP A 98 -4.20 -16.76 -3.41
C ASP A 98 -3.41 -17.58 -2.38
N THR A 99 -2.09 -17.55 -2.44
CA THR A 99 -1.23 -18.19 -1.43
C THR A 99 -1.43 -17.56 -0.06
N LEU A 100 -1.44 -16.22 0.03
CA LEU A 100 -1.69 -15.50 1.28
C LEU A 100 -3.03 -15.88 1.91
N ILE A 101 -4.08 -15.98 1.11
CA ILE A 101 -5.40 -16.43 1.58
C ILE A 101 -5.32 -17.86 2.11
N ALA A 102 -4.63 -18.76 1.39
CA ALA A 102 -4.56 -20.18 1.77
C ALA A 102 -3.80 -20.45 3.07
N ILE A 103 -2.80 -19.62 3.42
CA ILE A 103 -1.97 -19.81 4.61
C ILE A 103 -2.33 -18.91 5.79
N SER A 104 -3.17 -17.89 5.59
CA SER A 104 -3.58 -16.97 6.67
C SER A 104 -4.70 -17.56 7.52
N ASP A 105 -4.70 -17.22 8.81
CA ASP A 105 -5.83 -17.51 9.69
C ASP A 105 -7.07 -16.72 9.23
N PRO A 106 -8.22 -17.40 9.00
CA PRO A 106 -9.47 -16.77 8.55
C PRO A 106 -9.99 -15.64 9.44
N ASN A 107 -9.60 -15.61 10.72
CA ASN A 107 -10.03 -14.60 11.68
C ASN A 107 -9.17 -13.34 11.67
N THR A 108 -8.13 -13.29 10.84
CA THR A 108 -7.21 -12.15 10.79
C THR A 108 -7.62 -11.11 9.75
N ALA A 109 -7.30 -9.85 10.03
CA ALA A 109 -7.45 -8.76 9.06
C ALA A 109 -6.71 -9.07 7.73
N SER A 110 -5.56 -9.74 7.81
CA SER A 110 -4.79 -10.14 6.62
C SER A 110 -5.59 -11.06 5.71
N TYR A 111 -6.20 -12.11 6.26
CA TYR A 111 -7.05 -13.02 5.47
C TYR A 111 -8.23 -12.27 4.83
N VAL A 112 -9.02 -11.54 5.65
CA VAL A 112 -10.25 -10.88 5.18
C VAL A 112 -9.91 -9.83 4.11
N THR A 113 -8.88 -9.00 4.31
CA THR A 113 -8.50 -7.99 3.32
C THR A 113 -7.96 -8.60 2.03
N ASN A 114 -7.19 -9.69 2.09
CA ASN A 114 -6.73 -10.39 0.88
C ASN A 114 -7.88 -11.04 0.12
N GLN A 115 -8.83 -11.68 0.83
CA GLN A 115 -10.03 -12.27 0.24
C GLN A 115 -10.89 -11.20 -0.45
N CYS A 116 -11.19 -10.09 0.23
CA CYS A 116 -11.98 -9.00 -0.32
C CYS A 116 -11.30 -8.32 -1.50
N GLY A 117 -9.97 -8.09 -1.42
CA GLY A 117 -9.21 -7.58 -2.56
C GLY A 117 -9.21 -8.52 -3.76
N ARG A 118 -9.19 -9.85 -3.55
CA ARG A 118 -9.35 -10.83 -4.63
C ARG A 118 -10.73 -10.76 -5.28
N LEU A 119 -11.79 -10.67 -4.48
CA LEU A 119 -13.16 -10.50 -4.97
C LEU A 119 -13.30 -9.19 -5.78
N GLY A 120 -12.69 -8.10 -5.31
CA GLY A 120 -12.64 -6.83 -6.03
C GLY A 120 -11.98 -6.96 -7.41
N LEU A 121 -10.84 -7.69 -7.51
CA LEU A 121 -10.18 -7.98 -8.79
C LEU A 121 -11.02 -8.84 -9.76
N GLN A 122 -12.05 -9.53 -9.25
CA GLN A 122 -13.03 -10.31 -10.02
C GLN A 122 -14.29 -9.51 -10.38
N GLY A 123 -14.38 -8.24 -9.96
CA GLY A 123 -15.58 -7.41 -10.12
C GLY A 123 -16.73 -7.75 -9.16
N LYS A 124 -16.47 -8.57 -8.15
CA LYS A 124 -17.47 -8.98 -7.14
C LYS A 124 -17.53 -7.97 -5.98
N TRP A 125 -17.80 -6.70 -6.34
CA TRP A 125 -17.72 -5.58 -5.40
C TRP A 125 -18.67 -5.72 -4.22
N ASP A 126 -19.95 -6.06 -4.46
CA ASP A 126 -20.95 -6.15 -3.40
C ASP A 126 -20.66 -7.27 -2.40
N GLU A 127 -20.18 -8.41 -2.87
CA GLU A 127 -19.77 -9.52 -2.01
C GLU A 127 -18.57 -9.12 -1.14
N ALA A 128 -17.56 -8.48 -1.74
CA ALA A 128 -16.38 -8.00 -1.03
C ALA A 128 -16.74 -6.95 0.02
N ILE A 129 -17.56 -5.96 -0.34
CA ILE A 129 -18.04 -4.92 0.58
C ILE A 129 -18.79 -5.53 1.75
N ARG A 130 -19.71 -6.44 1.51
CA ARG A 130 -20.49 -7.10 2.58
C ARG A 130 -19.58 -7.82 3.59
N ILE A 131 -18.62 -8.61 3.10
CA ILE A 131 -17.67 -9.34 3.96
C ILE A 131 -16.81 -8.36 4.76
N LEU A 132 -16.26 -7.35 4.09
CA LEU A 132 -15.33 -6.41 4.72
C LEU A 132 -16.03 -5.48 5.71
N THR A 133 -17.27 -5.07 5.44
CA THR A 133 -18.10 -4.29 6.37
C THR A 133 -18.40 -5.10 7.63
N GLY A 134 -18.79 -6.36 7.48
CA GLY A 134 -19.01 -7.23 8.65
C GLY A 134 -17.74 -7.38 9.51
N TYR A 135 -16.56 -7.47 8.92
CA TYR A 135 -15.30 -7.44 9.68
C TYR A 135 -15.06 -6.08 10.34
N TYR A 136 -15.30 -4.99 9.60
CA TYR A 136 -15.08 -3.61 10.07
C TYR A 136 -15.93 -3.24 11.29
N GLU A 137 -17.17 -3.71 11.37
CA GLU A 137 -18.08 -3.48 12.51
C GLU A 137 -17.53 -4.02 13.84
N HIS A 138 -16.62 -4.99 13.77
CA HIS A 138 -15.93 -5.56 14.94
C HIS A 138 -14.56 -4.94 15.19
N CYS A 139 -14.10 -4.00 14.35
CA CYS A 139 -12.84 -3.32 14.53
C CYS A 139 -12.96 -2.21 15.59
N THR A 140 -12.21 -2.33 16.67
CA THR A 140 -12.08 -1.26 17.67
C THR A 140 -11.19 -0.13 17.15
N ASP A 141 -11.26 1.05 17.79
CA ASP A 141 -10.41 2.20 17.42
C ASP A 141 -8.91 1.93 17.64
N THR A 142 -8.59 1.01 18.53
CA THR A 142 -7.22 0.56 18.82
C THR A 142 -6.71 -0.53 17.87
N ASN A 143 -7.54 -1.03 16.97
CA ASN A 143 -7.12 -2.07 16.03
C ASN A 143 -6.10 -1.51 15.04
N PRO A 144 -4.86 -2.04 14.98
CA PRO A 144 -3.80 -1.52 14.13
C PRO A 144 -4.09 -1.64 12.63
N ASP A 145 -5.03 -2.51 12.25
CA ASP A 145 -5.41 -2.76 10.85
C ASP A 145 -6.63 -1.95 10.41
N LYS A 146 -7.27 -1.19 11.30
CA LYS A 146 -8.52 -0.47 11.01
C LYS A 146 -8.39 0.45 9.79
N ALA A 147 -7.35 1.28 9.72
CA ALA A 147 -7.14 2.17 8.58
C ALA A 147 -6.98 1.41 7.25
N ARG A 148 -6.32 0.24 7.28
CA ARG A 148 -6.19 -0.62 6.10
C ARG A 148 -7.53 -1.19 5.64
N VAL A 149 -8.39 -1.57 6.57
CA VAL A 149 -9.75 -2.05 6.27
C VAL A 149 -10.59 -0.93 5.68
N GLU A 150 -10.55 0.26 6.29
CA GLU A 150 -11.25 1.46 5.81
C GLU A 150 -10.77 1.87 4.39
N TYR A 151 -9.46 1.84 4.15
CA TYR A 151 -8.91 2.13 2.83
C TYR A 151 -9.38 1.11 1.77
N LEU A 152 -9.37 -0.19 2.09
CA LEU A 152 -9.85 -1.21 1.16
C LEU A 152 -11.37 -1.08 0.88
N LEU A 153 -12.17 -0.71 1.88
CA LEU A 153 -13.59 -0.39 1.66
C LEU A 153 -13.74 0.75 0.64
N ALA A 154 -12.93 1.80 0.79
CA ALA A 154 -12.92 2.90 -0.17
C ALA A 154 -12.57 2.43 -1.59
N GLU A 155 -11.53 1.60 -1.76
CA GLU A 155 -11.15 1.04 -3.07
C GLU A 155 -12.27 0.19 -3.69
N LEU A 156 -12.97 -0.62 -2.88
CA LEU A 156 -14.10 -1.42 -3.34
C LEU A 156 -15.27 -0.54 -3.80
N TYR A 157 -15.57 0.52 -3.06
CA TYR A 157 -16.61 1.49 -3.46
C TYR A 157 -16.22 2.28 -4.70
N LEU A 158 -14.93 2.62 -4.87
CA LEU A 158 -14.43 3.21 -6.13
C LEU A 158 -14.62 2.25 -7.31
N GLY A 159 -14.31 0.98 -7.14
CA GLY A 159 -14.56 -0.05 -8.15
C GLY A 159 -16.04 -0.16 -8.52
N LYS A 160 -16.94 -0.01 -7.55
CA LYS A 160 -18.40 0.02 -7.73
C LYS A 160 -18.89 1.36 -8.29
N ARG A 161 -18.04 2.39 -8.38
CA ARG A 161 -18.35 3.78 -8.76
C ARG A 161 -19.26 4.52 -7.76
N ASP A 162 -19.29 4.07 -6.52
CA ASP A 162 -19.96 4.78 -5.41
C ASP A 162 -18.98 5.76 -4.75
N ILE A 163 -18.84 6.93 -5.38
CA ILE A 163 -17.88 7.95 -4.98
C ILE A 163 -18.15 8.50 -3.58
N GLN A 164 -19.42 8.57 -3.18
CA GLN A 164 -19.77 9.11 -1.85
C GLN A 164 -19.32 8.18 -0.73
N GLN A 165 -19.59 6.88 -0.85
CA GLN A 165 -19.10 5.90 0.11
C GLN A 165 -17.57 5.79 0.07
N ALA A 166 -16.96 5.84 -1.11
CA ALA A 166 -15.51 5.85 -1.22
C ALA A 166 -14.87 7.02 -0.46
N LYS A 167 -15.39 8.24 -0.64
CA LYS A 167 -14.93 9.41 0.13
C LYS A 167 -15.12 9.25 1.62
N HIS A 168 -16.28 8.73 2.05
CA HIS A 168 -16.54 8.47 3.46
C HIS A 168 -15.44 7.61 4.07
N PHE A 169 -15.09 6.48 3.44
CA PHE A 169 -14.08 5.58 3.95
C PHE A 169 -12.65 6.10 3.79
N LEU A 170 -12.35 6.91 2.75
CA LEU A 170 -11.05 7.59 2.65
C LEU A 170 -10.84 8.60 3.78
N ILE A 171 -11.88 9.36 4.14
CA ILE A 171 -11.84 10.28 5.28
C ILE A 171 -11.58 9.52 6.58
N ARG A 172 -12.30 8.43 6.80
CA ARG A 172 -12.10 7.60 8.00
C ARG A 172 -10.70 7.03 8.07
N ALA A 173 -10.20 6.43 6.98
CA ALA A 173 -8.84 5.89 6.91
C ALA A 173 -7.79 6.97 7.21
N SER A 174 -7.95 8.18 6.65
CA SER A 174 -7.04 9.30 6.90
C SER A 174 -7.06 9.73 8.37
N ILE A 175 -8.24 9.82 8.99
CA ILE A 175 -8.37 10.15 10.42
C ILE A 175 -7.73 9.06 11.28
N THR A 176 -7.97 7.78 10.97
CA THR A 176 -7.39 6.65 11.71
C THR A 176 -5.87 6.63 11.60
N ASP A 177 -5.30 6.90 10.43
CA ASP A 177 -3.85 6.99 10.22
C ASP A 177 -3.24 8.15 11.02
N ILE A 178 -3.86 9.34 10.98
CA ILE A 178 -3.39 10.52 11.74
C ILE A 178 -3.46 10.25 13.25
N ALA A 179 -4.56 9.70 13.76
CA ALA A 179 -4.74 9.38 15.18
C ALA A 179 -3.70 8.37 15.68
N ASN A 180 -3.28 7.45 14.83
CA ASN A 180 -2.25 6.45 15.15
C ASN A 180 -0.82 6.91 14.81
N ALA A 181 -0.62 8.17 14.46
CA ALA A 181 0.66 8.72 14.00
C ALA A 181 1.31 7.92 12.85
N LYS A 182 0.49 7.25 12.04
CA LYS A 182 0.92 6.50 10.86
C LYS A 182 0.93 7.41 9.65
N LYS A 183 2.11 7.59 9.07
CA LYS A 183 2.27 8.38 7.85
C LYS A 183 2.10 7.48 6.62
N VAL A 184 0.86 7.07 6.30
CA VAL A 184 0.55 6.13 5.19
C VAL A 184 0.05 6.82 3.92
N TYR A 185 -0.38 8.05 3.93
CA TYR A 185 -0.58 8.99 2.81
C TYR A 185 -1.57 8.58 1.71
N MET A 186 -1.81 7.29 1.45
CA MET A 186 -2.59 6.84 0.29
C MET A 186 -4.05 7.27 0.37
N SER A 187 -4.66 7.21 1.55
CA SER A 187 -6.04 7.63 1.76
C SER A 187 -6.23 9.12 1.55
N LEU A 188 -5.33 9.94 2.08
CA LEU A 188 -5.38 11.39 1.93
C LEU A 188 -5.09 11.84 0.49
N GLN A 189 -4.13 11.20 -0.18
CA GLN A 189 -3.82 11.42 -1.59
C GLN A 189 -5.01 11.10 -2.48
N GLN A 190 -5.62 9.92 -2.29
CA GLN A 190 -6.77 9.51 -3.09
C GLN A 190 -7.98 10.42 -2.87
N LEU A 191 -8.18 10.87 -1.62
CA LEU A 191 -9.21 11.84 -1.28
C LEU A 191 -8.96 13.20 -1.98
N ALA A 192 -7.70 13.66 -2.04
CA ALA A 192 -7.35 14.88 -2.75
C ALA A 192 -7.69 14.80 -4.24
N ILE A 193 -7.42 13.66 -4.88
CA ILE A 193 -7.75 13.44 -6.30
C ILE A 193 -9.26 13.49 -6.51
N LEU A 194 -10.06 12.84 -5.67
CA LEU A 194 -11.52 12.87 -5.77
C LEU A 194 -12.09 14.29 -5.57
N LEU A 195 -11.57 15.03 -4.59
CA LEU A 195 -11.98 16.41 -4.36
C LEU A 195 -11.64 17.32 -5.54
N PHE A 196 -10.47 17.11 -6.16
CA PHE A 196 -10.09 17.83 -7.37
C PHE A 196 -11.07 17.56 -8.53
N GLN A 197 -11.44 16.30 -8.75
CA GLN A 197 -12.42 15.92 -9.77
C GLN A 197 -13.82 16.50 -9.52
N GLU A 198 -14.17 16.77 -8.27
CA GLU A 198 -15.42 17.43 -7.88
C GLU A 198 -15.34 18.97 -7.91
N GLY A 199 -14.18 19.56 -8.22
CA GLY A 199 -13.98 21.00 -8.27
C GLY A 199 -13.65 21.66 -6.93
N ASP A 200 -13.46 20.88 -5.86
CA ASP A 200 -13.00 21.43 -4.58
C ASP A 200 -11.47 21.56 -4.56
N ILE A 201 -11.01 22.54 -5.34
CA ILE A 201 -9.60 22.79 -5.59
C ILE A 201 -8.84 23.13 -4.29
N ALA A 202 -9.47 23.88 -3.39
CA ALA A 202 -8.82 24.33 -2.15
C ALA A 202 -8.47 23.15 -1.23
N ARG A 203 -9.43 22.27 -0.95
CA ARG A 203 -9.17 21.08 -0.12
C ARG A 203 -8.28 20.08 -0.84
N ALA A 204 -8.45 19.91 -2.15
CA ALA A 204 -7.58 19.04 -2.95
C ALA A 204 -6.11 19.46 -2.83
N TYR A 205 -5.83 20.78 -2.98
CA TYR A 205 -4.46 21.30 -2.85
C TYR A 205 -3.88 21.09 -1.45
N ASN A 206 -4.65 21.37 -0.41
CA ASN A 206 -4.19 21.18 0.97
C ASN A 206 -3.86 19.69 1.26
N TYR A 207 -4.72 18.76 0.86
CA TYR A 207 -4.54 17.35 1.15
C TYR A 207 -3.40 16.72 0.34
N ILE A 208 -3.25 17.09 -0.95
CA ILE A 208 -2.11 16.58 -1.75
C ILE A 208 -0.78 17.14 -1.23
N SER A 209 -0.76 18.40 -0.75
CA SER A 209 0.44 19.00 -0.16
C SER A 209 0.83 18.32 1.16
N CYS A 210 -0.13 18.04 2.05
CA CYS A 210 0.12 17.26 3.27
C CYS A 210 0.65 15.85 2.93
N SER A 211 0.08 15.19 1.92
CA SER A 211 0.57 13.88 1.48
C SER A 211 2.02 13.95 0.98
N LEU A 212 2.39 15.01 0.25
CA LEU A 212 3.76 15.21 -0.22
C LEU A 212 4.74 15.44 0.94
N GLU A 213 4.38 16.28 1.92
CA GLU A 213 5.21 16.54 3.10
C GLU A 213 5.48 15.25 3.86
N ASP A 214 4.47 14.46 4.06
CA ASP A 214 4.56 13.19 4.75
C ASP A 214 5.43 12.18 3.99
N VAL A 215 5.25 12.02 2.68
CA VAL A 215 6.07 11.14 1.83
C VAL A 215 7.53 11.61 1.80
N SER A 216 7.74 12.92 1.73
CA SER A 216 9.08 13.52 1.76
C SER A 216 9.78 13.27 3.09
N PHE A 217 9.05 13.37 4.19
CA PHE A 217 9.56 13.06 5.53
C PHE A 217 9.96 11.58 5.65
N GLY A 218 9.14 10.66 5.12
CA GLY A 218 9.41 9.22 5.10
C GLY A 218 10.49 8.81 4.09
N LYS A 219 10.91 9.71 3.18
CA LYS A 219 11.80 9.44 2.04
C LYS A 219 11.31 8.28 1.15
N ALA A 220 10.01 8.06 1.09
CA ALA A 220 9.38 7.02 0.27
C ALA A 220 9.30 7.47 -1.20
N ARG A 221 10.44 7.50 -1.89
CA ARG A 221 10.60 8.08 -3.24
C ARG A 221 9.62 7.50 -4.26
N TYR A 222 9.33 6.21 -4.20
CA TYR A 222 8.40 5.57 -5.13
C TYR A 222 6.97 6.13 -5.03
N ARG A 223 6.55 6.64 -3.86
CA ARG A 223 5.24 7.26 -3.65
C ARG A 223 5.17 8.72 -4.13
N ILE A 224 6.33 9.37 -4.28
CA ILE A 224 6.40 10.72 -4.85
C ILE A 224 5.93 10.71 -6.30
N ILE A 225 6.16 9.63 -7.03
CA ILE A 225 5.77 9.50 -8.44
C ILE A 225 4.25 9.64 -8.58
N ASP A 226 3.48 8.97 -7.75
CA ASP A 226 2.00 9.04 -7.79
C ASP A 226 1.50 10.46 -7.47
N ILE A 227 2.15 11.16 -6.53
CA ILE A 227 1.81 12.55 -6.18
C ILE A 227 2.27 13.52 -7.29
N ALA A 228 3.43 13.25 -7.91
CA ALA A 228 4.02 14.10 -8.93
C ALA A 228 3.14 14.24 -10.19
N GLU A 229 2.29 13.27 -10.47
CA GLU A 229 1.34 13.35 -11.57
C GLU A 229 0.23 14.38 -11.32
N TYR A 230 -0.35 14.40 -10.12
CA TYR A 230 -1.51 15.23 -9.81
C TYR A 230 -1.16 16.58 -9.19
N LEU A 231 -0.08 16.67 -8.42
CA LEU A 231 0.30 17.88 -7.70
C LEU A 231 0.47 19.12 -8.60
N PRO A 232 1.18 19.05 -9.75
CA PRO A 232 1.33 20.23 -10.62
C PRO A 232 -0.01 20.74 -11.15
N ILE A 233 -0.92 19.82 -11.50
CA ILE A 233 -2.24 20.13 -12.04
C ILE A 233 -3.11 20.78 -10.97
N ILE A 234 -3.18 20.20 -9.79
CA ILE A 234 -3.95 20.71 -8.65
C ILE A 234 -3.40 22.08 -8.20
N LYS A 235 -2.06 22.22 -8.16
CA LYS A 235 -1.41 23.48 -7.82
C LYS A 235 -1.75 24.59 -8.82
N ALA A 236 -1.63 24.32 -10.12
CA ALA A 236 -1.96 25.30 -11.16
C ALA A 236 -3.42 25.75 -11.09
N ALA A 237 -4.36 24.82 -10.84
CA ALA A 237 -5.77 25.13 -10.62
C ALA A 237 -5.98 26.00 -9.37
N ASN A 238 -5.29 25.71 -8.27
CA ASN A 238 -5.38 26.51 -7.05
C ASN A 238 -4.81 27.91 -7.23
N ASP A 239 -3.66 28.08 -7.91
CA ASP A 239 -3.07 29.37 -8.21
C ASP A 239 -3.99 30.22 -9.10
N SER A 240 -4.67 29.61 -10.08
CA SER A 240 -5.66 30.27 -10.93
C SER A 240 -6.88 30.73 -10.13
N ARG A 241 -7.37 29.88 -9.21
CA ARG A 241 -8.48 30.26 -8.31
C ARG A 241 -8.12 31.47 -7.44
N ILE A 242 -6.94 31.44 -6.81
CA ILE A 242 -6.48 32.56 -5.95
C ILE A 242 -6.35 33.87 -6.74
N LYS A 243 -5.95 33.79 -8.02
CA LYS A 243 -5.90 35.00 -8.90
C LYS A 243 -7.28 35.52 -9.27
N ALA A 244 -8.26 34.65 -9.43
CA ALA A 244 -9.64 35.04 -9.74
C ALA A 244 -10.38 35.65 -8.55
N ASP A 245 -10.01 35.28 -7.32
CA ASP A 245 -10.60 35.75 -6.06
C ASP A 245 -10.00 37.12 -5.61
N ARG A 246 -8.99 37.64 -6.32
CA ARG A 246 -8.35 38.97 -6.10
C ARG A 246 -8.88 40.05 -7.04
#